data_6f834da8c4a300b5a2ac02141143fbb7
#
_entry.id   6f834da8c4a300b5a2ac02141143fbb7
#
_cell.length_a   1.000
_cell.length_b   1.000
_cell.length_c   1.000
_cell.angle_alpha   90.00
_cell.angle_beta   90.00
_cell.angle_gamma   90.00
#
_symmetry.space_group_name_H-M   'P 1'
#
loop_
_entity.id
_entity.type
_entity.pdbx_description
1 polymer ?
#
loop_
_entity_poly.entity_id
_entity_poly.type
_entity_poly.pdbx_seq_one_letter_code
_entity_poly.pdbx_strand_id
1 'polypeptide(L)'
;MKHNVALVQVNYKFGNNVFLPHSVGLIRAYCETVPEIAGNFNFLDFVYLREDPVLVAQKLDAPNVVGISCYLWNWEWCTLLAKSIREIYPDCLIVLGGPQIPAKSEDFFHQHPYVDVLVHHEGELTFADILLEYLNDRPDYTRALGTSVRIEENRCLQTASRGRTNDLTVIPSPYLEGYFDSMLTEPYDFHASQETHRGCPYSCTFCDWGSAVFTKVRPFSDERLHRELEWFGKNQIELLYNCDANYGLLKRDLDLTKKMVETKQRFGFPQQFRAAYAKNSNSKIFEISKLLNNSGMSKGLTLSFQSLDGNTLDVIKRSNIKVNDFENLLKLYRSEGIATYTEIIMGLPGESYDSFADGIEQLLEAGQHDGLNIYVCILLKNSEMADPEYVSRHGIRAVRTPVLLAHSSRSEDQVIEYSDIVVETKTMPGDALKRTFLYSWTVQAFHNMGLTQYLSLFWRSQFGLRYRLFYERLM
;
A
#
# COMPACT_ATOMS: atom_id res chain seq x y z
N MET A 1 -21.37 31.00 -10.54
CA MET A 1 -19.93 30.62 -10.55
C MET A 1 -19.86 29.17 -10.17
N LYS A 2 -18.89 28.42 -10.73
CA LYS A 2 -18.67 27.03 -10.28
C LYS A 2 -17.96 27.01 -8.93
N HIS A 3 -18.20 25.96 -8.15
CA HIS A 3 -17.50 25.73 -6.87
C HIS A 3 -16.15 25.04 -7.10
N ASN A 4 -15.11 25.53 -6.46
CA ASN A 4 -13.76 24.97 -6.58
C ASN A 4 -13.59 23.72 -5.69
N VAL A 5 -13.10 22.63 -6.29
CA VAL A 5 -12.75 21.37 -5.62
C VAL A 5 -11.24 21.16 -5.71
N ALA A 6 -10.56 21.05 -4.60
CA ALA A 6 -9.17 20.63 -4.53
C ALA A 6 -9.07 19.16 -4.13
N LEU A 7 -8.26 18.38 -4.85
CA LEU A 7 -8.00 16.98 -4.56
C LEU A 7 -6.52 16.77 -4.23
N VAL A 8 -6.26 16.09 -3.11
CA VAL A 8 -4.94 15.98 -2.49
C VAL A 8 -4.54 14.52 -2.31
N GLN A 9 -3.42 14.14 -2.88
CA GLN A 9 -2.75 12.86 -2.63
C GLN A 9 -1.24 13.05 -2.70
N VAL A 10 -0.59 13.17 -1.56
CA VAL A 10 0.87 13.37 -1.50
C VAL A 10 1.60 12.08 -1.12
N ASN A 11 2.77 11.90 -1.70
CA ASN A 11 3.69 10.83 -1.40
C ASN A 11 5.08 11.38 -1.10
N TYR A 12 5.95 10.56 -0.49
CA TYR A 12 7.35 10.91 -0.38
C TYR A 12 8.02 10.95 -1.75
N LYS A 13 8.96 11.86 -1.89
CA LYS A 13 9.79 12.00 -3.09
C LYS A 13 11.07 11.15 -2.96
N PHE A 14 11.46 10.48 -4.02
CA PHE A 14 12.67 9.66 -4.07
C PHE A 14 13.61 10.23 -5.14
N GLY A 15 14.50 11.13 -4.74
CA GLY A 15 15.28 11.91 -5.71
C GLY A 15 14.37 12.79 -6.55
N ASN A 16 14.41 12.63 -7.88
CA ASN A 16 13.52 13.33 -8.82
C ASN A 16 12.19 12.59 -9.08
N ASN A 17 12.01 11.41 -8.50
CA ASN A 17 10.85 10.56 -8.77
C ASN A 17 9.62 10.98 -7.97
N VAL A 18 8.49 11.13 -8.64
CA VAL A 18 7.20 11.53 -8.10
C VAL A 18 6.09 10.62 -8.63
N PHE A 19 5.20 10.19 -7.75
CA PHE A 19 4.03 9.41 -8.17
C PHE A 19 2.88 10.30 -8.63
N LEU A 20 2.27 9.96 -9.77
CA LEU A 20 0.99 10.54 -10.18
C LEU A 20 -0.10 10.19 -9.13
N PRO A 21 -0.99 11.14 -8.79
CA PRO A 21 -1.97 10.98 -7.72
C PRO A 21 -3.18 10.13 -8.16
N HIS A 22 -2.96 8.84 -8.35
CA HIS A 22 -3.90 7.91 -8.99
C HIS A 22 -5.26 7.83 -8.29
N SER A 23 -5.31 7.70 -6.94
CA SER A 23 -6.57 7.51 -6.24
C SER A 23 -7.50 8.72 -6.34
N VAL A 24 -6.96 9.93 -6.18
CA VAL A 24 -7.78 11.15 -6.36
C VAL A 24 -8.05 11.45 -7.83
N GLY A 25 -7.20 10.97 -8.73
CA GLY A 25 -7.47 10.98 -10.17
C GLY A 25 -8.70 10.14 -10.54
N LEU A 26 -8.87 8.94 -9.95
CA LEU A 26 -10.06 8.10 -10.12
C LEU A 26 -11.32 8.78 -9.56
N ILE A 27 -11.21 9.46 -8.42
CA ILE A 27 -12.32 10.23 -7.83
C ILE A 27 -12.75 11.33 -8.80
N ARG A 28 -11.83 12.14 -9.31
CA ARG A 28 -12.13 13.18 -10.30
C ARG A 28 -12.76 12.59 -11.56
N ALA A 29 -12.14 11.53 -12.10
CA ALA A 29 -12.61 10.89 -13.31
C ALA A 29 -14.06 10.41 -13.19
N TYR A 30 -14.44 9.82 -12.05
CA TYR A 30 -15.84 9.45 -11.81
C TYR A 30 -16.75 10.66 -11.62
N CYS A 31 -16.36 11.63 -10.80
CA CYS A 31 -17.18 12.81 -10.51
C CYS A 31 -17.51 13.59 -11.80
N GLU A 32 -16.58 13.73 -12.72
CA GLU A 32 -16.81 14.45 -13.99
C GLU A 32 -17.74 13.68 -14.97
N THR A 33 -18.03 12.39 -14.72
CA THR A 33 -19.09 11.68 -15.47
C THR A 33 -20.51 12.07 -15.04
N VAL A 34 -20.66 12.68 -13.86
CA VAL A 34 -21.97 13.12 -13.33
C VAL A 34 -22.26 14.53 -13.83
N PRO A 35 -23.29 14.75 -14.72
CA PRO A 35 -23.52 16.03 -15.37
C PRO A 35 -23.70 17.20 -14.39
N GLU A 36 -24.39 16.98 -13.28
CA GLU A 36 -24.63 17.99 -12.25
C GLU A 36 -23.32 18.43 -11.60
N ILE A 37 -22.37 17.49 -11.37
CA ILE A 37 -21.06 17.80 -10.81
C ILE A 37 -20.21 18.53 -11.85
N ALA A 38 -20.11 18.01 -13.07
CA ALA A 38 -19.36 18.63 -14.14
C ALA A 38 -19.86 20.06 -14.48
N GLY A 39 -21.16 20.29 -14.33
CA GLY A 39 -21.79 21.60 -14.56
C GLY A 39 -21.50 22.64 -13.48
N ASN A 40 -21.41 22.23 -12.22
CA ASN A 40 -21.39 23.11 -11.05
C ASN A 40 -20.05 23.20 -10.33
N PHE A 41 -19.11 22.27 -10.58
CA PHE A 41 -17.80 22.28 -9.95
C PHE A 41 -16.67 22.52 -10.93
N ASN A 42 -15.60 23.11 -10.42
CA ASN A 42 -14.31 23.29 -11.09
C ASN A 42 -13.25 22.56 -10.28
N PHE A 43 -12.68 21.48 -10.83
CA PHE A 43 -11.60 20.76 -10.20
C PHE A 43 -10.29 21.50 -10.44
N LEU A 44 -9.67 21.93 -9.34
CA LEU A 44 -8.35 22.58 -9.37
C LEU A 44 -7.26 21.55 -9.73
N ASP A 45 -6.03 22.04 -9.96
CA ASP A 45 -4.87 21.18 -10.13
C ASP A 45 -4.66 20.30 -8.90
N PHE A 46 -4.19 19.05 -9.13
CA PHE A 46 -3.94 18.12 -8.03
C PHE A 46 -2.81 18.61 -7.13
N VAL A 47 -3.02 18.51 -5.81
CA VAL A 47 -1.94 18.63 -4.83
C VAL A 47 -1.29 17.26 -4.67
N TYR A 48 -0.10 17.08 -5.25
CA TYR A 48 0.61 15.79 -5.27
C TYR A 48 2.04 15.85 -4.75
N LEU A 49 2.60 17.05 -4.66
CA LEU A 49 3.92 17.28 -4.06
C LEU A 49 3.77 17.47 -2.55
N ARG A 50 4.63 16.78 -1.80
CA ARG A 50 4.69 16.91 -0.36
C ARG A 50 5.56 18.14 0.00
N GLU A 51 4.95 19.31 0.02
CA GLU A 51 5.51 20.57 0.48
C GLU A 51 5.05 20.87 1.92
N ASP A 52 5.44 22.02 2.49
CA ASP A 52 4.91 22.48 3.78
C ASP A 52 3.38 22.61 3.72
N PRO A 53 2.61 21.91 4.57
CA PRO A 53 1.15 21.87 4.46
C PRO A 53 0.47 23.22 4.71
N VAL A 54 1.09 24.12 5.48
CA VAL A 54 0.57 25.48 5.68
C VAL A 54 0.72 26.29 4.41
N LEU A 55 1.87 26.21 3.75
CA LEU A 55 2.11 26.88 2.46
C LEU A 55 1.21 26.31 1.37
N VAL A 56 1.00 24.98 1.36
CA VAL A 56 0.04 24.33 0.43
C VAL A 56 -1.37 24.89 0.64
N ALA A 57 -1.85 25.00 1.89
CA ALA A 57 -3.16 25.56 2.18
C ALA A 57 -3.30 27.02 1.68
N GLN A 58 -2.24 27.84 1.82
CA GLN A 58 -2.22 29.23 1.35
C GLN A 58 -2.24 29.36 -0.18
N LYS A 59 -1.70 28.37 -0.89
CA LYS A 59 -1.65 28.36 -2.37
C LYS A 59 -2.98 27.90 -3.02
N LEU A 60 -3.91 27.29 -2.26
CA LEU A 60 -5.18 26.85 -2.81
C LEU A 60 -6.03 28.03 -3.28
N ASP A 61 -6.59 27.93 -4.48
CA ASP A 61 -7.43 28.98 -5.06
C ASP A 61 -8.87 28.88 -4.54
N ALA A 62 -9.14 29.50 -3.39
CA ALA A 62 -10.46 29.60 -2.77
C ALA A 62 -11.29 28.30 -2.86
N PRO A 63 -10.83 27.18 -2.28
CA PRO A 63 -11.52 25.91 -2.39
C PRO A 63 -12.84 25.93 -1.61
N ASN A 64 -13.91 25.46 -2.25
CA ASN A 64 -15.19 25.22 -1.60
C ASN A 64 -15.24 23.81 -0.96
N VAL A 65 -14.57 22.85 -1.60
CA VAL A 65 -14.46 21.45 -1.12
C VAL A 65 -13.02 20.99 -1.27
N VAL A 66 -12.50 20.32 -0.26
CA VAL A 66 -11.18 19.67 -0.34
C VAL A 66 -11.32 18.18 0.00
N GLY A 67 -10.93 17.32 -0.93
CA GLY A 67 -10.83 15.87 -0.74
C GLY A 67 -9.38 15.43 -0.55
N ILE A 68 -9.05 14.79 0.58
CA ILE A 68 -7.69 14.41 0.96
C ILE A 68 -7.59 12.89 1.08
N SER A 69 -6.65 12.26 0.35
CA SER A 69 -6.37 10.83 0.39
C SER A 69 -5.31 10.50 1.43
N CYS A 70 -5.71 9.82 2.51
CA CYS A 70 -4.92 9.58 3.72
C CYS A 70 -4.37 8.15 3.76
N TYR A 71 -3.05 8.03 3.91
CA TYR A 71 -2.29 6.81 4.06
C TYR A 71 -1.42 6.87 5.32
N LEU A 72 -0.86 5.76 5.75
CA LEU A 72 0.07 5.70 6.87
C LEU A 72 1.25 6.68 6.73
N TRP A 73 1.74 6.87 5.51
CA TRP A 73 2.92 7.69 5.20
C TRP A 73 2.64 9.18 4.94
N ASN A 74 1.38 9.62 5.06
CA ASN A 74 1.01 11.03 4.89
C ASN A 74 -0.06 11.51 5.88
N TRP A 75 -0.35 10.74 6.92
CA TRP A 75 -1.44 11.00 7.84
C TRP A 75 -1.29 12.29 8.63
N GLU A 76 -0.14 12.50 9.27
CA GLU A 76 0.11 13.69 10.07
C GLU A 76 0.15 14.94 9.17
N TRP A 77 0.73 14.80 7.97
CA TRP A 77 0.73 15.85 6.97
C TRP A 77 -0.69 16.21 6.51
N CYS A 78 -1.53 15.22 6.21
CA CYS A 78 -2.90 15.43 5.79
C CYS A 78 -3.75 16.10 6.87
N THR A 79 -3.59 15.71 8.12
CA THR A 79 -4.33 16.32 9.24
C THR A 79 -3.89 17.75 9.50
N LEU A 80 -2.59 18.07 9.37
CA LEU A 80 -2.09 19.43 9.48
C LEU A 80 -2.56 20.30 8.32
N LEU A 81 -2.57 19.77 7.08
CA LEU A 81 -3.14 20.47 5.93
C LEU A 81 -4.62 20.78 6.16
N ALA A 82 -5.42 19.81 6.59
CA ALA A 82 -6.85 19.99 6.85
C ALA A 82 -7.10 21.08 7.91
N LYS A 83 -6.28 21.10 8.97
CA LYS A 83 -6.33 22.15 9.99
C LYS A 83 -6.03 23.53 9.40
N SER A 84 -4.95 23.66 8.64
CA SER A 84 -4.56 24.92 8.00
C SER A 84 -5.60 25.42 6.99
N ILE A 85 -6.25 24.50 6.25
CA ILE A 85 -7.35 24.86 5.35
C ILE A 85 -8.52 25.43 6.14
N ARG A 86 -8.91 24.83 7.26
CA ARG A 86 -9.99 25.34 8.10
C ARG A 86 -9.71 26.72 8.67
N GLU A 87 -8.45 27.00 9.02
CA GLU A 87 -8.03 28.32 9.53
C GLU A 87 -8.09 29.42 8.44
N ILE A 88 -7.77 29.09 7.19
CA ILE A 88 -7.75 30.04 6.06
C ILE A 88 -9.11 30.14 5.37
N TYR A 89 -9.81 29.01 5.22
CA TYR A 89 -11.09 28.89 4.53
C TYR A 89 -12.14 28.27 5.48
N PRO A 90 -12.72 29.06 6.39
CA PRO A 90 -13.63 28.55 7.44
C PRO A 90 -14.86 27.79 6.92
N ASP A 91 -15.35 28.16 5.74
CA ASP A 91 -16.56 27.57 5.12
C ASP A 91 -16.24 26.41 4.16
N CYS A 92 -14.97 26.05 3.97
CA CYS A 92 -14.57 24.95 3.09
C CYS A 92 -15.03 23.62 3.66
N LEU A 93 -15.68 22.76 2.84
CA LEU A 93 -16.00 21.38 3.20
C LEU A 93 -14.71 20.52 3.12
N ILE A 94 -14.29 19.95 4.25
CA ILE A 94 -13.09 19.14 4.36
C ILE A 94 -13.45 17.66 4.49
N VAL A 95 -13.07 16.89 3.48
CA VAL A 95 -13.37 15.47 3.34
C VAL A 95 -12.09 14.66 3.36
N LEU A 96 -11.95 13.72 4.30
CA LEU A 96 -10.83 12.78 4.34
C LEU A 96 -11.28 11.39 3.90
N GLY A 97 -10.45 10.72 3.10
CA GLY A 97 -10.66 9.33 2.67
C GLY A 97 -9.34 8.55 2.67
N GLY A 98 -9.40 7.29 2.29
CA GLY A 98 -8.23 6.42 2.18
C GLY A 98 -8.04 5.43 3.35
N PRO A 99 -7.02 4.55 3.27
CA PRO A 99 -6.85 3.42 4.21
C PRO A 99 -6.63 3.83 5.67
N GLN A 100 -6.15 5.06 5.92
CA GLN A 100 -5.85 5.52 7.28
C GLN A 100 -7.08 6.05 8.03
N ILE A 101 -8.24 6.17 7.36
CA ILE A 101 -9.49 6.59 7.99
C ILE A 101 -9.95 5.52 8.99
N PRO A 102 -10.14 5.86 10.28
CA PRO A 102 -10.53 4.88 11.28
C PRO A 102 -11.91 4.32 11.00
N ALA A 103 -12.08 2.99 11.09
CA ALA A 103 -13.35 2.32 10.90
C ALA A 103 -14.44 2.76 11.93
N LYS A 104 -14.00 3.13 13.13
CA LYS A 104 -14.82 3.76 14.19
C LYS A 104 -14.40 5.22 14.32
N SER A 105 -15.30 6.15 14.08
CA SER A 105 -14.95 7.57 13.92
C SER A 105 -15.43 8.47 15.05
N GLU A 106 -16.03 7.91 16.11
CA GLU A 106 -16.59 8.69 17.22
C GLU A 106 -15.54 9.61 17.88
N ASP A 107 -14.37 9.07 18.22
CA ASP A 107 -13.28 9.85 18.83
C ASP A 107 -12.51 10.73 17.82
N PHE A 108 -12.65 10.43 16.53
CA PHE A 108 -11.89 11.12 15.50
C PHE A 108 -12.26 12.60 15.42
N PHE A 109 -13.53 12.92 15.32
CA PHE A 109 -13.99 14.31 15.18
C PHE A 109 -13.73 15.16 16.41
N HIS A 110 -13.63 14.52 17.57
CA HIS A 110 -13.22 15.21 18.80
C HIS A 110 -11.75 15.64 18.74
N GLN A 111 -10.88 14.78 18.21
CA GLN A 111 -9.47 15.08 18.03
C GLN A 111 -9.19 15.98 16.82
N HIS A 112 -10.03 15.93 15.79
CA HIS A 112 -9.90 16.67 14.53
C HIS A 112 -11.17 17.48 14.19
N PRO A 113 -11.52 18.50 15.00
CA PRO A 113 -12.77 19.26 14.85
C PRO A 113 -12.84 20.09 13.56
N TYR A 114 -11.73 20.19 12.84
CA TYR A 114 -11.62 20.89 11.56
C TYR A 114 -12.03 20.05 10.35
N VAL A 115 -12.31 18.74 10.51
CA VAL A 115 -12.80 17.83 9.46
C VAL A 115 -14.32 17.72 9.51
N ASP A 116 -14.98 17.67 8.36
CA ASP A 116 -16.44 17.58 8.28
C ASP A 116 -16.93 16.16 7.96
N VAL A 117 -16.25 15.46 7.03
CA VAL A 117 -16.67 14.17 6.53
C VAL A 117 -15.49 13.22 6.40
N LEU A 118 -15.69 11.97 6.83
CA LEU A 118 -14.80 10.84 6.53
C LEU A 118 -15.47 9.93 5.51
N VAL A 119 -14.71 9.47 4.52
CA VAL A 119 -15.14 8.50 3.51
C VAL A 119 -14.50 7.15 3.80
N HIS A 120 -15.32 6.13 3.95
CA HIS A 120 -14.90 4.76 4.21
C HIS A 120 -14.85 3.95 2.91
N HIS A 121 -13.78 3.15 2.74
CA HIS A 121 -13.58 2.25 1.61
C HIS A 121 -13.39 2.96 0.25
N GLU A 122 -14.13 2.54 -0.80
CA GLU A 122 -14.04 3.09 -2.15
C GLU A 122 -14.66 4.48 -2.20
N GLY A 123 -13.89 5.47 -2.66
CA GLY A 123 -14.24 6.88 -2.52
C GLY A 123 -15.00 7.48 -3.69
N GLU A 124 -14.94 6.90 -4.89
CA GLU A 124 -15.38 7.55 -6.13
C GLU A 124 -16.87 7.93 -6.09
N LEU A 125 -17.74 6.95 -5.83
CA LEU A 125 -19.18 7.16 -5.77
C LEU A 125 -19.58 7.97 -4.53
N THR A 126 -18.91 7.72 -3.41
CA THR A 126 -19.21 8.39 -2.14
C THR A 126 -18.86 9.88 -2.21
N PHE A 127 -17.73 10.23 -2.81
CA PHE A 127 -17.33 11.62 -2.97
C PHE A 127 -18.27 12.36 -3.96
N ALA A 128 -18.72 11.67 -5.01
CA ALA A 128 -19.72 12.23 -5.92
C ALA A 128 -21.05 12.54 -5.19
N ASP A 129 -21.53 11.62 -4.34
CA ASP A 129 -22.74 11.87 -3.54
C ASP A 129 -22.55 13.06 -2.59
N ILE A 130 -21.37 13.22 -1.98
CA ILE A 130 -21.03 14.38 -1.13
C ILE A 130 -21.12 15.68 -1.94
N LEU A 131 -20.57 15.69 -3.17
CA LEU A 131 -20.64 16.86 -4.05
C LEU A 131 -22.07 17.18 -4.49
N LEU A 132 -22.91 16.18 -4.75
CA LEU A 132 -24.32 16.39 -5.05
C LEU A 132 -25.09 16.96 -3.85
N GLU A 133 -24.82 16.47 -2.64
CA GLU A 133 -25.43 17.03 -1.42
C GLU A 133 -24.96 18.48 -1.16
N TYR A 134 -23.70 18.80 -1.52
CA TYR A 134 -23.17 20.18 -1.40
C TYR A 134 -23.98 21.21 -2.21
N LEU A 135 -24.60 20.81 -3.31
CA LEU A 135 -25.40 21.69 -4.18
C LEU A 135 -26.79 22.00 -3.61
N ASN A 136 -27.23 21.32 -2.56
CA ASN A 136 -28.51 21.58 -1.95
C ASN A 136 -28.48 22.84 -1.09
N ASP A 137 -29.60 23.58 -0.99
CA ASP A 137 -29.72 24.78 -0.13
C ASP A 137 -29.41 24.47 1.35
N ARG A 138 -29.63 23.25 1.77
CA ARG A 138 -29.34 22.71 3.11
C ARG A 138 -28.65 21.35 2.96
N PRO A 139 -27.34 21.32 2.81
CA PRO A 139 -26.59 20.07 2.63
C PRO A 139 -26.74 19.15 3.84
N ASP A 140 -27.01 17.87 3.57
CA ASP A 140 -27.07 16.81 4.58
C ASP A 140 -26.19 15.65 4.15
N TYR A 141 -24.91 15.69 4.49
CA TYR A 141 -23.93 14.68 4.10
C TYR A 141 -24.19 13.30 4.72
N THR A 142 -25.13 13.18 5.68
CA THR A 142 -25.56 11.88 6.23
C THR A 142 -26.35 11.05 5.21
N ARG A 143 -26.76 11.63 4.09
CA ARG A 143 -27.40 10.91 2.98
C ARG A 143 -26.40 10.17 2.10
N ALA A 144 -25.12 10.57 2.11
CA ALA A 144 -24.07 9.86 1.40
C ALA A 144 -23.71 8.58 2.15
N LEU A 145 -23.86 7.42 1.51
CA LEU A 145 -23.52 6.12 2.10
C LEU A 145 -22.00 5.97 2.23
N GLY A 146 -21.55 5.26 3.28
CA GLY A 146 -20.14 4.99 3.50
C GLY A 146 -19.37 6.19 4.04
N THR A 147 -20.04 7.06 4.78
CA THR A 147 -19.46 8.24 5.41
C THR A 147 -19.56 8.19 6.92
N SER A 148 -18.70 8.95 7.59
CA SER A 148 -18.93 9.47 8.93
C SER A 148 -18.96 10.97 8.87
N VAL A 149 -20.00 11.60 9.40
CA VAL A 149 -20.27 13.03 9.27
C VAL A 149 -20.31 13.67 10.65
N ARG A 150 -19.59 14.77 10.82
CA ARG A 150 -19.70 15.61 12.00
C ARG A 150 -21.04 16.37 11.98
N ILE A 151 -21.90 16.12 12.94
CA ILE A 151 -23.21 16.76 13.05
C ILE A 151 -23.13 17.98 13.97
N GLU A 152 -22.45 17.84 15.10
CA GLU A 152 -22.25 18.87 16.12
C GLU A 152 -20.80 18.74 16.65
N GLU A 153 -20.40 19.69 17.49
CA GLU A 153 -19.04 19.78 18.01
C GLU A 153 -18.49 18.43 18.56
N ASN A 154 -19.38 17.64 19.22
CA ASN A 154 -19.00 16.37 19.84
C ASN A 154 -19.87 15.18 19.38
N ARG A 155 -20.55 15.31 18.25
CA ARG A 155 -21.41 14.25 17.70
C ARG A 155 -21.08 13.98 16.24
N CYS A 156 -20.92 12.72 15.93
CA CYS A 156 -20.85 12.26 14.55
C CYS A 156 -21.92 11.21 14.28
N LEU A 157 -22.27 11.05 13.01
CA LEU A 157 -23.10 9.96 12.53
C LEU A 157 -22.32 9.17 11.49
N GLN A 158 -22.16 7.88 11.74
CA GLN A 158 -21.65 6.94 10.73
C GLN A 158 -22.84 6.37 9.96
N THR A 159 -22.85 6.59 8.66
CA THR A 159 -23.91 6.11 7.77
C THR A 159 -23.77 4.62 7.47
N ALA A 160 -24.78 4.03 6.84
CA ALA A 160 -24.67 2.66 6.37
C ALA A 160 -23.50 2.50 5.38
N SER A 161 -22.79 1.38 5.46
CA SER A 161 -21.67 1.09 4.55
C SER A 161 -22.17 1.08 3.10
N ARG A 162 -21.44 1.74 2.21
CA ARG A 162 -21.64 1.58 0.77
C ARG A 162 -21.15 0.21 0.34
N GLY A 163 -21.94 -0.52 -0.40
CA GLY A 163 -21.50 -1.75 -1.04
C GLY A 163 -20.35 -1.48 -2.01
N ARG A 164 -19.47 -2.48 -2.20
CA ARG A 164 -18.37 -2.38 -3.17
C ARG A 164 -18.91 -2.25 -4.60
N THR A 165 -18.31 -1.39 -5.39
CA THR A 165 -18.64 -1.21 -6.81
C THR A 165 -18.38 -2.50 -7.57
N ASN A 166 -19.42 -3.20 -8.03
CA ASN A 166 -19.29 -4.49 -8.70
C ASN A 166 -18.74 -4.37 -10.12
N ASP A 167 -19.19 -3.35 -10.84
CA ASP A 167 -18.76 -3.04 -12.20
C ASP A 167 -17.79 -1.86 -12.16
N LEU A 168 -16.49 -2.14 -12.32
CA LEU A 168 -15.46 -1.10 -12.32
C LEU A 168 -15.38 -0.31 -13.64
N THR A 169 -16.14 -0.68 -14.66
CA THR A 169 -16.17 0.05 -15.95
C THR A 169 -16.82 1.43 -15.82
N VAL A 170 -17.62 1.63 -14.77
CA VAL A 170 -18.23 2.94 -14.46
C VAL A 170 -17.22 4.00 -14.02
N ILE A 171 -16.00 3.59 -13.63
CA ILE A 171 -14.94 4.49 -13.19
C ILE A 171 -13.97 4.70 -14.37
N PRO A 172 -13.91 5.87 -15.00
CA PRO A 172 -12.99 6.13 -16.10
C PRO A 172 -11.51 6.12 -15.65
N SER A 173 -10.61 5.98 -16.60
CA SER A 173 -9.16 6.03 -16.32
C SER A 173 -8.67 7.47 -16.26
N PRO A 174 -8.10 7.95 -15.16
CA PRO A 174 -7.57 9.31 -15.08
C PRO A 174 -6.42 9.56 -16.07
N TYR A 175 -5.71 8.50 -16.47
CA TYR A 175 -4.66 8.56 -17.47
C TYR A 175 -5.23 8.83 -18.86
N LEU A 176 -6.32 8.14 -19.22
CA LEU A 176 -6.92 8.21 -20.55
C LEU A 176 -7.81 9.44 -20.74
N GLU A 177 -8.29 10.02 -19.65
CA GLU A 177 -9.05 11.28 -19.64
C GLU A 177 -8.15 12.53 -19.63
N GLY A 178 -6.80 12.36 -19.60
CA GLY A 178 -5.85 13.46 -19.69
C GLY A 178 -5.68 14.28 -18.43
N TYR A 179 -6.16 13.81 -17.28
CA TYR A 179 -6.09 14.61 -16.02
C TYR A 179 -4.67 14.79 -15.49
N PHE A 180 -3.70 14.05 -15.99
CA PHE A 180 -2.30 14.16 -15.60
C PHE A 180 -1.41 14.83 -16.65
N ASP A 181 -1.97 15.22 -17.81
CA ASP A 181 -1.15 15.71 -18.93
C ASP A 181 -0.39 16.99 -18.59
N SER A 182 -1.01 17.90 -17.82
CA SER A 182 -0.32 19.13 -17.37
C SER A 182 0.85 18.83 -16.44
N MET A 183 0.72 17.81 -15.57
CA MET A 183 1.77 17.41 -14.63
C MET A 183 3.00 16.86 -15.35
N LEU A 184 2.83 16.17 -16.48
CA LEU A 184 3.93 15.58 -17.25
C LEU A 184 4.83 16.65 -17.91
N THR A 185 4.44 17.91 -17.89
CA THR A 185 5.29 19.04 -18.33
C THR A 185 6.27 19.52 -17.26
N GLU A 186 6.06 19.10 -16.00
CA GLU A 186 6.94 19.43 -14.88
C GLU A 186 8.25 18.63 -14.93
N PRO A 187 9.35 19.16 -14.35
CA PRO A 187 10.68 18.56 -14.45
C PRO A 187 10.89 17.39 -13.47
N TYR A 188 9.95 16.45 -13.43
CA TYR A 188 10.01 15.25 -12.59
C TYR A 188 10.03 13.97 -13.41
N ASP A 189 10.60 12.92 -12.84
CA ASP A 189 10.51 11.56 -13.34
C ASP A 189 9.24 10.92 -12.75
N PHE A 190 8.18 10.83 -13.56
CA PHE A 190 6.91 10.36 -13.05
C PHE A 190 6.82 8.85 -12.96
N HIS A 191 6.36 8.38 -11.81
CA HIS A 191 5.95 7.02 -11.55
C HIS A 191 4.42 6.93 -11.61
N ALA A 192 3.89 5.83 -12.12
CA ALA A 192 2.44 5.61 -12.15
C ALA A 192 2.05 4.42 -11.28
N SER A 193 0.85 4.50 -10.72
CA SER A 193 0.17 3.39 -10.06
C SER A 193 -0.90 2.82 -10.98
N GLN A 194 -1.03 1.50 -11.08
CA GLN A 194 -2.10 0.86 -11.85
C GLN A 194 -2.82 -0.18 -10.99
N GLU A 195 -4.14 -0.11 -11.00
CA GLU A 195 -5.00 -1.18 -10.50
C GLU A 195 -5.48 -2.02 -11.70
N THR A 196 -5.22 -3.34 -11.70
CA THR A 196 -5.82 -4.22 -12.70
C THR A 196 -7.10 -4.84 -12.17
N HIS A 197 -7.19 -5.02 -10.85
CA HIS A 197 -8.38 -5.47 -10.15
C HIS A 197 -8.42 -4.95 -8.72
N ARG A 198 -9.60 -4.94 -8.13
CA ARG A 198 -9.83 -4.66 -6.70
C ARG A 198 -10.27 -5.92 -5.99
N GLY A 199 -9.89 -6.05 -4.73
CA GLY A 199 -10.28 -7.16 -3.85
C GLY A 199 -9.16 -8.16 -3.64
N CYS A 200 -9.25 -8.87 -2.49
CA CYS A 200 -8.33 -9.92 -2.08
C CYS A 200 -9.12 -11.06 -1.45
N PRO A 201 -8.99 -12.32 -1.95
CA PRO A 201 -9.76 -13.45 -1.43
C PRO A 201 -9.23 -13.99 -0.09
N TYR A 202 -8.11 -13.48 0.40
CA TYR A 202 -7.47 -13.93 1.63
C TYR A 202 -7.88 -13.07 2.84
N SER A 203 -7.81 -13.67 4.04
CA SER A 203 -8.26 -13.08 5.30
C SER A 203 -7.14 -12.87 6.32
N CYS A 204 -5.93 -12.53 5.86
CA CYS A 204 -4.79 -12.33 6.75
C CYS A 204 -5.04 -11.21 7.76
N THR A 205 -4.98 -11.54 9.06
CA THR A 205 -5.39 -10.63 10.14
C THR A 205 -4.53 -9.36 10.27
N PHE A 206 -3.28 -9.42 9.83
CA PHE A 206 -2.32 -8.31 9.87
C PHE A 206 -2.44 -7.32 8.71
N CYS A 207 -3.25 -7.66 7.69
CA CYS A 207 -3.29 -6.93 6.42
C CYS A 207 -4.52 -6.03 6.35
N ASP A 208 -4.35 -4.85 5.77
CA ASP A 208 -5.47 -3.94 5.45
C ASP A 208 -5.42 -3.44 4.00
N TRP A 209 -4.76 -4.03 3.11
CA TRP A 209 -4.59 -3.60 1.70
C TRP A 209 -5.75 -2.74 1.15
N GLY A 210 -5.86 -1.49 1.60
CA GLY A 210 -6.95 -0.57 1.25
C GLY A 210 -8.34 -1.11 1.57
N SER A 211 -8.50 -1.86 2.67
CA SER A 211 -9.73 -2.56 3.05
C SER A 211 -10.19 -3.61 2.04
N ALA A 212 -9.29 -4.12 1.18
CA ALA A 212 -9.60 -5.15 0.18
C ALA A 212 -9.59 -6.59 0.74
N VAL A 213 -9.14 -6.77 1.98
CA VAL A 213 -9.01 -8.08 2.62
C VAL A 213 -10.35 -8.81 2.67
N PHE A 214 -10.33 -10.09 2.31
CA PHE A 214 -11.50 -10.96 2.26
C PHE A 214 -12.66 -10.42 1.43
N THR A 215 -12.36 -9.82 0.28
CA THR A 215 -13.35 -9.30 -0.66
C THR A 215 -13.28 -10.00 -2.01
N LYS A 216 -14.43 -10.01 -2.73
CA LYS A 216 -14.49 -10.56 -4.09
C LYS A 216 -13.56 -9.76 -5.02
N VAL A 217 -12.80 -10.48 -5.84
CA VAL A 217 -11.96 -9.88 -6.88
C VAL A 217 -12.84 -9.35 -8.02
N ARG A 218 -12.66 -8.08 -8.38
CA ARG A 218 -13.40 -7.35 -9.42
C ARG A 218 -12.40 -6.74 -10.39
N PRO A 219 -12.32 -7.22 -11.63
CA PRO A 219 -11.35 -6.75 -12.62
C PRO A 219 -11.82 -5.48 -13.34
N PHE A 220 -10.87 -4.61 -13.68
CA PHE A 220 -11.06 -3.62 -14.75
C PHE A 220 -11.04 -4.31 -16.13
N SER A 221 -11.56 -3.66 -17.17
CA SER A 221 -11.58 -4.24 -18.51
C SER A 221 -10.17 -4.33 -19.13
N ASP A 222 -9.93 -5.37 -19.92
CA ASP A 222 -8.64 -5.58 -20.59
C ASP A 222 -8.37 -4.45 -21.59
N GLU A 223 -9.40 -3.95 -22.28
CA GLU A 223 -9.28 -2.83 -23.20
C GLU A 223 -8.72 -1.58 -22.51
N ARG A 224 -9.29 -1.21 -21.36
CA ARG A 224 -8.79 -0.08 -20.54
C ARG A 224 -7.32 -0.29 -20.18
N LEU A 225 -6.99 -1.46 -19.64
CA LEU A 225 -5.63 -1.74 -19.16
C LEU A 225 -4.60 -1.72 -20.29
N HIS A 226 -4.94 -2.22 -21.46
CA HIS A 226 -4.08 -2.15 -22.64
C HIS A 226 -3.84 -0.71 -23.09
N ARG A 227 -4.88 0.13 -23.08
CA ARG A 227 -4.75 1.56 -23.41
C ARG A 227 -3.92 2.31 -22.38
N GLU A 228 -4.08 2.00 -21.09
CA GLU A 228 -3.25 2.57 -20.00
C GLU A 228 -1.77 2.18 -20.19
N LEU A 229 -1.46 0.91 -20.49
CA LEU A 229 -0.09 0.48 -20.77
C LEU A 229 0.53 1.25 -21.93
N GLU A 230 -0.23 1.50 -23.02
CA GLU A 230 0.25 2.33 -24.13
C GLU A 230 0.45 3.79 -23.71
N TRP A 231 -0.42 4.32 -22.85
CA TRP A 231 -0.28 5.67 -22.31
C TRP A 231 1.00 5.77 -21.47
N PHE A 232 1.28 4.80 -20.60
CA PHE A 232 2.52 4.77 -19.80
C PHE A 232 3.78 4.74 -20.67
N GLY A 233 3.76 3.94 -21.74
CA GLY A 233 4.87 3.89 -22.69
C GLY A 233 5.09 5.22 -23.42
N LYS A 234 4.02 5.82 -23.95
CA LYS A 234 4.08 7.10 -24.70
C LYS A 234 4.55 8.26 -23.83
N ASN A 235 4.13 8.29 -22.57
CA ASN A 235 4.43 9.36 -21.62
C ASN A 235 5.70 9.08 -20.78
N GLN A 236 6.50 8.09 -21.16
CA GLN A 236 7.82 7.80 -20.58
C GLN A 236 7.78 7.55 -19.07
N ILE A 237 6.72 6.88 -18.58
CA ILE A 237 6.61 6.50 -17.17
C ILE A 237 7.72 5.50 -16.84
N GLU A 238 8.61 5.87 -15.92
CA GLU A 238 9.78 5.04 -15.59
C GLU A 238 9.40 3.81 -14.78
N LEU A 239 8.67 3.99 -13.70
CA LEU A 239 8.20 2.89 -12.84
C LEU A 239 6.67 2.78 -12.91
N LEU A 240 6.19 1.60 -13.24
CA LEU A 240 4.80 1.21 -13.08
C LEU A 240 4.66 0.36 -11.81
N TYR A 241 3.92 0.89 -10.81
CA TYR A 241 3.60 0.18 -9.58
C TYR A 241 2.19 -0.40 -9.67
N ASN A 242 2.09 -1.71 -9.67
CA ASN A 242 0.79 -2.38 -9.63
C ASN A 242 0.24 -2.39 -8.19
N CYS A 243 -0.97 -1.85 -8.02
CA CYS A 243 -1.65 -1.70 -6.73
C CYS A 243 -2.50 -2.91 -6.34
N ASP A 244 -2.53 -3.97 -7.14
CA ASP A 244 -3.28 -5.17 -6.82
C ASP A 244 -2.67 -5.88 -5.60
N ALA A 245 -3.52 -6.44 -4.75
CA ALA A 245 -3.05 -7.21 -3.60
C ALA A 245 -2.38 -8.55 -4.00
N ASN A 246 -2.60 -9.03 -5.24
CA ASN A 246 -2.16 -10.35 -5.71
C ASN A 246 -2.02 -10.38 -7.23
N TYR A 247 -1.03 -9.70 -7.81
CA TYR A 247 -0.75 -9.76 -9.26
C TYR A 247 -0.36 -11.19 -9.66
N GLY A 248 -0.85 -11.67 -10.79
CA GLY A 248 -0.72 -13.07 -11.21
C GLY A 248 -1.85 -13.98 -10.69
N LEU A 249 -2.83 -13.44 -9.95
CA LEU A 249 -4.00 -14.20 -9.52
C LEU A 249 -4.92 -14.54 -10.69
N LEU A 250 -5.22 -13.58 -11.54
CA LEU A 250 -6.10 -13.74 -12.69
C LEU A 250 -5.37 -14.38 -13.89
N LYS A 251 -6.12 -15.10 -14.74
CA LYS A 251 -5.51 -15.75 -15.93
C LYS A 251 -4.91 -14.73 -16.88
N ARG A 252 -5.56 -13.58 -17.05
CA ARG A 252 -5.16 -12.49 -17.96
C ARG A 252 -3.87 -11.76 -17.56
N ASP A 253 -3.40 -11.90 -16.31
CA ASP A 253 -2.23 -11.16 -15.82
C ASP A 253 -0.95 -11.51 -16.62
N LEU A 254 -0.88 -12.73 -17.15
CA LEU A 254 0.19 -13.12 -18.06
C LEU A 254 0.12 -12.35 -19.40
N ASP A 255 -1.08 -12.17 -19.94
CA ASP A 255 -1.27 -11.45 -21.21
C ASP A 255 -1.08 -9.94 -21.03
N LEU A 256 -1.48 -9.39 -19.88
CA LEU A 256 -1.13 -8.01 -19.50
C LEU A 256 0.38 -7.82 -19.38
N THR A 257 1.09 -8.80 -18.81
CA THR A 257 2.57 -8.76 -18.73
C THR A 257 3.21 -8.77 -20.11
N LYS A 258 2.73 -9.60 -21.04
CA LYS A 258 3.19 -9.61 -22.44
C LYS A 258 2.98 -8.25 -23.09
N LYS A 259 1.76 -7.68 -22.97
CA LYS A 259 1.44 -6.35 -23.50
C LYS A 259 2.34 -5.27 -22.92
N MET A 260 2.66 -5.33 -21.64
CA MET A 260 3.60 -4.40 -20.98
C MET A 260 5.01 -4.52 -21.56
N VAL A 261 5.51 -5.74 -21.78
CA VAL A 261 6.82 -5.98 -22.40
C VAL A 261 6.84 -5.46 -23.85
N GLU A 262 5.79 -5.71 -24.64
CA GLU A 262 5.61 -5.16 -25.99
C GLU A 262 5.62 -3.63 -25.97
N THR A 263 4.94 -3.01 -25.01
CA THR A 263 4.92 -1.56 -24.82
C THR A 263 6.33 -1.02 -24.55
N LYS A 264 7.08 -1.66 -23.66
CA LYS A 264 8.49 -1.31 -23.41
C LYS A 264 9.36 -1.46 -24.65
N GLN A 265 9.21 -2.54 -25.41
CA GLN A 265 9.95 -2.75 -26.65
C GLN A 265 9.68 -1.63 -27.67
N ARG A 266 8.43 -1.15 -27.74
CA ARG A 266 8.02 -0.11 -28.69
C ARG A 266 8.44 1.30 -28.26
N PHE A 267 8.31 1.64 -26.97
CA PHE A 267 8.46 3.02 -26.47
C PHE A 267 9.69 3.21 -25.57
N GLY A 268 10.36 2.13 -25.15
CA GLY A 268 11.43 2.16 -24.15
C GLY A 268 10.92 2.21 -22.70
N PHE A 269 9.62 2.37 -22.48
CA PHE A 269 8.97 2.53 -21.18
C PHE A 269 7.72 1.64 -21.06
N PRO A 270 7.28 1.30 -19.82
CA PRO A 270 7.92 1.58 -18.54
C PRO A 270 9.25 0.83 -18.39
N GLN A 271 10.20 1.45 -17.69
CA GLN A 271 11.52 0.84 -17.44
C GLN A 271 11.43 -0.28 -16.41
N GLN A 272 10.64 -0.07 -15.36
CA GLN A 272 10.50 -0.95 -14.22
C GLN A 272 9.03 -1.26 -13.93
N PHE A 273 8.79 -2.47 -13.44
CA PHE A 273 7.49 -2.90 -12.93
C PHE A 273 7.66 -3.50 -11.54
N ARG A 274 6.76 -3.11 -10.62
CA ARG A 274 6.68 -3.66 -9.26
C ARG A 274 5.25 -4.08 -8.94
N ALA A 275 5.09 -5.23 -8.29
CA ALA A 275 3.80 -5.76 -7.87
C ALA A 275 3.94 -6.60 -6.60
N ALA A 276 2.84 -6.68 -5.83
CA ALA A 276 2.65 -7.73 -4.84
C ALA A 276 2.11 -8.98 -5.54
N TYR A 277 2.94 -10.01 -5.69
CA TYR A 277 2.55 -11.22 -6.40
C TYR A 277 1.63 -12.11 -5.58
N ALA A 278 0.77 -12.89 -6.27
CA ALA A 278 -0.12 -13.84 -5.63
C ALA A 278 0.66 -14.86 -4.78
N LYS A 279 0.14 -15.14 -3.58
CA LYS A 279 0.84 -15.86 -2.49
C LYS A 279 1.36 -17.25 -2.86
N ASN A 280 0.63 -17.98 -3.70
CA ASN A 280 0.99 -19.32 -4.11
C ASN A 280 1.57 -19.27 -5.52
N SER A 281 2.91 -19.13 -5.60
CA SER A 281 3.62 -19.13 -6.87
C SER A 281 3.29 -20.43 -7.64
N ASN A 282 2.90 -20.26 -8.89
CA ASN A 282 2.56 -21.32 -9.82
C ASN A 282 3.27 -21.07 -11.17
N SER A 283 3.06 -21.96 -12.13
CA SER A 283 3.64 -21.84 -13.47
C SER A 283 3.39 -20.49 -14.12
N LYS A 284 2.22 -19.87 -13.91
CA LYS A 284 1.88 -18.56 -14.46
C LYS A 284 2.76 -17.43 -13.86
N ILE A 285 2.94 -17.41 -12.53
CA ILE A 285 3.81 -16.41 -11.88
C ILE A 285 5.26 -16.60 -12.34
N PHE A 286 5.69 -17.83 -12.54
CA PHE A 286 7.01 -18.11 -13.10
C PHE A 286 7.16 -17.51 -14.51
N GLU A 287 6.19 -17.73 -15.41
CA GLU A 287 6.21 -17.15 -16.77
C GLU A 287 6.18 -15.60 -16.74
N ILE A 288 5.35 -15.01 -15.88
CA ILE A 288 5.32 -13.56 -15.63
C ILE A 288 6.71 -13.05 -15.23
N SER A 289 7.32 -13.70 -14.23
CA SER A 289 8.64 -13.31 -13.71
C SER A 289 9.74 -13.44 -14.77
N LYS A 290 9.69 -14.51 -15.58
CA LYS A 290 10.63 -14.74 -16.67
C LYS A 290 10.54 -13.66 -17.75
N LEU A 291 9.32 -13.27 -18.14
CA LEU A 291 9.08 -12.18 -19.09
C LEU A 291 9.63 -10.85 -18.56
N LEU A 292 9.33 -10.52 -17.31
CA LEU A 292 9.78 -9.27 -16.68
C LEU A 292 11.30 -9.22 -16.50
N ASN A 293 11.91 -10.33 -16.08
CA ASN A 293 13.37 -10.43 -15.93
C ASN A 293 14.08 -10.30 -17.28
N ASN A 294 13.63 -11.04 -18.30
CA ASN A 294 14.24 -11.03 -19.63
C ASN A 294 14.09 -9.67 -20.33
N SER A 295 13.04 -8.91 -20.00
CA SER A 295 12.87 -7.54 -20.52
C SER A 295 13.59 -6.47 -19.67
N GLY A 296 14.26 -6.86 -18.60
CA GLY A 296 14.94 -5.94 -17.68
C GLY A 296 13.97 -5.04 -16.89
N MET A 297 12.70 -5.45 -16.73
CA MET A 297 11.67 -4.68 -16.00
C MET A 297 11.63 -5.03 -14.51
N SER A 298 12.14 -6.18 -14.11
CA SER A 298 12.22 -6.61 -12.72
C SER A 298 13.59 -7.19 -12.43
N LYS A 299 14.08 -6.97 -11.21
CA LYS A 299 15.36 -7.55 -10.73
C LYS A 299 15.17 -8.83 -9.92
N GLY A 300 13.95 -9.34 -9.83
CA GLY A 300 13.64 -10.53 -9.05
C GLY A 300 12.17 -10.63 -8.66
N LEU A 301 11.84 -11.71 -7.97
CA LEU A 301 10.48 -12.03 -7.52
C LEU A 301 10.43 -12.15 -6.00
N THR A 302 9.38 -11.61 -5.40
CA THR A 302 9.10 -11.80 -3.99
C THR A 302 8.26 -13.06 -3.75
N LEU A 303 8.75 -13.93 -2.85
CA LEU A 303 8.08 -15.12 -2.36
C LEU A 303 7.78 -14.92 -0.86
N SER A 304 6.62 -14.35 -0.53
CA SER A 304 6.30 -13.92 0.83
C SER A 304 5.73 -15.06 1.68
N PHE A 305 6.42 -15.41 2.77
CA PHE A 305 5.94 -16.37 3.77
C PHE A 305 5.28 -15.70 4.99
N GLN A 306 5.82 -14.57 5.43
CA GLN A 306 5.50 -13.83 6.65
C GLN A 306 5.89 -14.57 7.92
N SER A 307 5.61 -15.85 8.06
CA SER A 307 6.09 -16.82 9.06
C SER A 307 6.12 -18.23 8.46
N LEU A 308 6.90 -19.14 9.03
CA LEU A 308 6.93 -20.58 8.71
C LEU A 308 6.34 -21.41 9.84
N ASP A 309 6.03 -20.81 10.98
CA ASP A 309 5.43 -21.52 12.13
C ASP A 309 3.94 -21.77 11.91
N GLY A 310 3.51 -23.05 12.03
CA GLY A 310 2.14 -23.45 11.78
C GLY A 310 1.13 -22.77 12.71
N ASN A 311 1.47 -22.66 14.02
CA ASN A 311 0.60 -22.00 14.98
C ASN A 311 0.42 -20.51 14.66
N THR A 312 1.50 -19.82 14.29
CA THR A 312 1.46 -18.43 13.86
C THR A 312 0.61 -18.26 12.61
N LEU A 313 0.78 -19.13 11.61
CA LEU A 313 0.00 -19.10 10.37
C LEU A 313 -1.51 -19.28 10.62
N ASP A 314 -1.88 -20.17 11.53
CA ASP A 314 -3.28 -20.36 11.93
C ASP A 314 -3.84 -19.10 12.62
N VAL A 315 -3.09 -18.52 13.54
CA VAL A 315 -3.47 -17.31 14.27
C VAL A 315 -3.68 -16.12 13.31
N ILE A 316 -2.79 -15.94 12.33
CA ILE A 316 -2.88 -14.84 11.36
C ILE A 316 -3.72 -15.18 10.13
N LYS A 317 -4.40 -16.32 10.11
CA LYS A 317 -5.26 -16.81 9.01
C LYS A 317 -4.56 -16.82 7.65
N ARG A 318 -3.33 -17.36 7.62
CA ARG A 318 -2.52 -17.42 6.39
C ARG A 318 -2.15 -18.86 6.03
N SER A 319 -2.26 -19.18 4.76
CA SER A 319 -1.73 -20.43 4.18
C SER A 319 -0.53 -20.11 3.29
N ASN A 320 0.56 -20.85 3.50
CA ASN A 320 1.76 -20.79 2.68
C ASN A 320 1.89 -21.97 1.74
N ILE A 321 2.77 -21.86 0.73
CA ILE A 321 3.27 -23.02 -0.01
C ILE A 321 4.08 -23.92 0.92
N LYS A 322 4.13 -25.21 0.62
CA LYS A 322 4.96 -26.15 1.37
C LYS A 322 6.45 -25.87 1.13
N VAL A 323 7.28 -26.12 2.13
CA VAL A 323 8.74 -25.87 2.03
C VAL A 323 9.40 -26.63 0.87
N ASN A 324 8.99 -27.90 0.63
CA ASN A 324 9.52 -28.68 -0.49
C ASN A 324 9.14 -28.09 -1.86
N ASP A 325 7.94 -27.53 -2.00
CA ASP A 325 7.51 -26.87 -3.22
C ASP A 325 8.29 -25.56 -3.42
N PHE A 326 8.57 -24.85 -2.32
CA PHE A 326 9.40 -23.66 -2.32
C PHE A 326 10.84 -23.94 -2.77
N GLU A 327 11.47 -25.01 -2.26
CA GLU A 327 12.82 -25.43 -2.69
C GLU A 327 12.87 -25.70 -4.20
N ASN A 328 11.88 -26.38 -4.74
CA ASN A 328 11.77 -26.64 -6.18
C ASN A 328 11.59 -25.34 -6.99
N LEU A 329 10.79 -24.39 -6.48
CA LEU A 329 10.64 -23.08 -7.09
C LEU A 329 11.96 -22.29 -7.08
N LEU A 330 12.71 -22.27 -5.98
CA LEU A 330 14.01 -21.61 -5.91
C LEU A 330 14.98 -22.16 -6.96
N LYS A 331 15.04 -23.50 -7.10
CA LYS A 331 15.86 -24.14 -8.13
C LYS A 331 15.47 -23.72 -9.55
N LEU A 332 14.15 -23.65 -9.81
CA LEU A 332 13.59 -23.25 -11.09
C LEU A 332 13.92 -21.78 -11.41
N TYR A 333 13.67 -20.84 -10.47
CA TYR A 333 14.01 -19.43 -10.68
C TYR A 333 15.51 -19.22 -10.89
N ARG A 334 16.34 -19.90 -10.10
CA ARG A 334 17.80 -19.82 -10.23
C ARG A 334 18.31 -20.34 -11.56
N SER A 335 17.72 -21.43 -12.12
CA SER A 335 18.10 -21.95 -13.45
C SER A 335 17.81 -20.97 -14.59
N GLU A 336 16.91 -20.01 -14.39
CA GLU A 336 16.57 -18.95 -15.33
C GLU A 336 17.26 -17.61 -15.00
N GLY A 337 18.17 -17.60 -14.00
CA GLY A 337 18.85 -16.37 -13.57
C GLY A 337 17.95 -15.33 -12.90
N ILE A 338 16.81 -15.75 -12.36
CA ILE A 338 15.86 -14.88 -11.68
C ILE A 338 16.14 -14.91 -10.18
N ALA A 339 16.55 -13.77 -9.61
CA ALA A 339 16.73 -13.63 -8.17
C ALA A 339 15.40 -13.72 -7.44
N THR A 340 15.43 -14.28 -6.22
CA THR A 340 14.23 -14.40 -5.37
C THR A 340 14.45 -13.72 -4.04
N TYR A 341 13.38 -13.09 -3.53
CA TYR A 341 13.35 -12.47 -2.22
C TYR A 341 12.25 -13.11 -1.38
N THR A 342 12.51 -13.34 -0.11
CA THR A 342 11.52 -13.85 0.82
C THR A 342 11.23 -12.82 1.90
N GLU A 343 9.95 -12.60 2.18
CA GLU A 343 9.50 -11.65 3.19
C GLU A 343 8.98 -12.37 4.42
N ILE A 344 9.46 -11.94 5.58
CA ILE A 344 9.09 -12.42 6.90
C ILE A 344 8.71 -11.23 7.78
N ILE A 345 7.72 -11.39 8.64
CA ILE A 345 7.29 -10.38 9.61
C ILE A 345 7.62 -10.90 11.01
N MET A 346 8.46 -10.18 11.75
CA MET A 346 8.73 -10.49 13.16
C MET A 346 7.74 -9.79 14.08
N GLY A 347 7.36 -10.47 15.15
CA GLY A 347 6.41 -9.94 16.13
C GLY A 347 4.95 -10.27 15.83
N LEU A 348 4.69 -11.22 14.93
CA LEU A 348 3.34 -11.76 14.70
C LEU A 348 2.84 -12.52 15.94
N PRO A 349 1.54 -12.42 16.28
CA PRO A 349 0.97 -13.20 17.39
C PRO A 349 1.00 -14.70 17.06
N GLY A 350 1.29 -15.50 18.07
CA GLY A 350 1.47 -16.95 17.94
C GLY A 350 2.93 -17.39 17.78
N GLU A 351 3.80 -16.50 17.29
CA GLU A 351 5.22 -16.77 17.06
C GLU A 351 6.07 -16.57 18.32
N SER A 352 7.11 -17.38 18.50
CA SER A 352 8.14 -17.24 19.52
C SER A 352 9.49 -16.94 18.87
N TYR A 353 10.50 -16.57 19.68
CA TYR A 353 11.87 -16.45 19.19
C TYR A 353 12.36 -17.74 18.53
N ASP A 354 12.10 -18.88 19.16
CA ASP A 354 12.58 -20.17 18.66
C ASP A 354 11.91 -20.55 17.32
N SER A 355 10.58 -20.42 17.22
CA SER A 355 9.87 -20.72 15.97
C SER A 355 10.27 -19.76 14.84
N PHE A 356 10.50 -18.49 15.14
CA PHE A 356 11.00 -17.51 14.20
C PHE A 356 12.41 -17.86 13.68
N ALA A 357 13.34 -18.15 14.60
CA ALA A 357 14.71 -18.49 14.24
C ALA A 357 14.80 -19.83 13.46
N ASP A 358 13.97 -20.82 13.83
CA ASP A 358 13.85 -22.09 13.08
C ASP A 358 13.21 -21.87 11.70
N GLY A 359 12.29 -20.92 11.56
CA GLY A 359 11.74 -20.52 10.25
C GLY A 359 12.81 -19.94 9.32
N ILE A 360 13.66 -19.06 9.84
CA ILE A 360 14.82 -18.54 9.08
C ILE A 360 15.79 -19.68 8.69
N GLU A 361 16.08 -20.59 9.63
CA GLU A 361 16.87 -21.80 9.35
C GLU A 361 16.29 -22.59 8.18
N GLN A 362 14.98 -22.87 8.18
CA GLN A 362 14.30 -23.62 7.11
C GLN A 362 14.43 -22.93 5.75
N LEU A 363 14.32 -21.58 5.69
CA LEU A 363 14.50 -20.84 4.45
C LEU A 363 15.92 -20.95 3.90
N LEU A 364 16.93 -20.82 4.77
CA LEU A 364 18.34 -20.96 4.38
C LEU A 364 18.69 -22.39 3.95
N GLU A 365 18.15 -23.41 4.63
CA GLU A 365 18.29 -24.82 4.25
C GLU A 365 17.63 -25.11 2.89
N ALA A 366 16.48 -24.51 2.60
CA ALA A 366 15.83 -24.61 1.30
C ALA A 366 16.61 -23.89 0.18
N GLY A 367 17.67 -23.17 0.53
CA GLY A 367 18.54 -22.46 -0.42
C GLY A 367 18.18 -21.01 -0.66
N GLN A 368 17.37 -20.37 0.18
CA GLN A 368 17.04 -18.94 0.05
C GLN A 368 18.23 -18.08 0.50
N HIS A 369 19.14 -17.79 -0.43
CA HIS A 369 20.34 -17.03 -0.18
C HIS A 369 20.39 -15.69 -0.91
N ASP A 370 19.45 -15.42 -1.83
CA ASP A 370 19.44 -14.20 -2.65
C ASP A 370 18.91 -12.98 -1.86
N GLY A 371 17.95 -13.20 -0.93
CA GLY A 371 17.44 -12.12 -0.07
C GLY A 371 16.37 -12.56 0.91
N LEU A 372 16.54 -12.17 2.18
CA LEU A 372 15.55 -12.27 3.24
C LEU A 372 15.22 -10.86 3.73
N ASN A 373 14.00 -10.40 3.46
CA ASN A 373 13.50 -9.13 3.96
C ASN A 373 12.70 -9.40 5.22
N ILE A 374 13.22 -8.97 6.36
CA ILE A 374 12.56 -9.15 7.66
C ILE A 374 12.01 -7.81 8.13
N TYR A 375 10.70 -7.73 8.22
CA TYR A 375 9.98 -6.53 8.62
C TYR A 375 9.49 -6.62 10.06
N VAL A 376 9.46 -5.49 10.76
CA VAL A 376 8.76 -5.38 12.04
C VAL A 376 7.25 -5.37 11.78
N CYS A 377 6.49 -6.09 12.60
CA CYS A 377 5.04 -6.08 12.50
C CYS A 377 4.49 -4.68 12.82
N ILE A 378 3.78 -4.09 11.87
CA ILE A 378 3.04 -2.83 12.04
C ILE A 378 1.59 -3.18 12.35
N LEU A 379 1.03 -2.57 13.41
CA LEU A 379 -0.37 -2.69 13.76
C LEU A 379 -1.19 -1.69 12.95
N LEU A 380 -1.71 -2.13 11.80
CA LEU A 380 -2.51 -1.29 10.92
C LEU A 380 -3.90 -1.07 11.53
N LYS A 381 -4.35 0.17 11.62
CA LYS A 381 -5.56 0.59 12.36
C LYS A 381 -6.84 -0.15 11.99
N ASN A 382 -7.01 -0.50 10.71
CA ASN A 382 -8.21 -1.14 10.19
C ASN A 382 -8.02 -2.64 9.91
N SER A 383 -6.87 -3.23 10.31
CA SER A 383 -6.65 -4.67 10.23
C SER A 383 -7.41 -5.40 11.35
N GLU A 384 -7.79 -6.66 11.14
CA GLU A 384 -8.39 -7.51 12.18
C GLU A 384 -7.45 -7.61 13.41
N MET A 385 -6.14 -7.59 13.19
CA MET A 385 -5.14 -7.66 14.26
C MET A 385 -5.20 -6.44 15.21
N ALA A 386 -5.72 -5.30 14.76
CA ALA A 386 -5.89 -4.10 15.58
C ALA A 386 -7.22 -4.07 16.38
N ASP A 387 -8.10 -5.04 16.15
CA ASP A 387 -9.33 -5.14 16.94
C ASP A 387 -9.00 -5.30 18.44
N PRO A 388 -9.64 -4.53 19.35
CA PRO A 388 -9.34 -4.56 20.77
C PRO A 388 -9.44 -5.96 21.42
N GLU A 389 -10.39 -6.79 20.96
CA GLU A 389 -10.52 -8.17 21.47
C GLU A 389 -9.37 -9.04 20.97
N TYR A 390 -8.94 -8.87 19.71
CA TYR A 390 -7.79 -9.56 19.16
C TYR A 390 -6.49 -9.14 19.87
N VAL A 391 -6.27 -7.84 20.06
CA VAL A 391 -5.15 -7.27 20.80
C VAL A 391 -5.08 -7.85 22.21
N SER A 392 -6.20 -7.85 22.95
CA SER A 392 -6.29 -8.40 24.32
C SER A 392 -6.02 -9.90 24.35
N ARG A 393 -6.62 -10.66 23.43
CA ARG A 393 -6.46 -12.13 23.33
C ARG A 393 -5.01 -12.56 23.14
N HIS A 394 -4.30 -11.83 22.29
CA HIS A 394 -2.92 -12.15 21.90
C HIS A 394 -1.87 -11.35 22.68
N GLY A 395 -2.28 -10.49 23.62
CA GLY A 395 -1.38 -9.67 24.45
C GLY A 395 -0.50 -8.76 23.62
N ILE A 396 -1.04 -8.21 22.52
CA ILE A 396 -0.29 -7.35 21.63
C ILE A 396 -0.05 -6.00 22.32
N ARG A 397 1.21 -5.59 22.39
CA ARG A 397 1.61 -4.24 22.77
C ARG A 397 2.35 -3.59 21.62
N ALA A 398 1.88 -2.43 21.22
CA ALA A 398 2.51 -1.63 20.19
C ALA A 398 3.06 -0.32 20.74
N VAL A 399 4.03 0.25 20.05
CA VAL A 399 4.64 1.55 20.38
C VAL A 399 4.64 2.41 19.12
N ARG A 400 4.20 3.65 19.27
CA ARG A 400 4.21 4.64 18.17
C ARG A 400 5.64 5.08 17.91
N THR A 401 6.09 4.93 16.67
CA THR A 401 7.44 5.27 16.23
C THR A 401 7.40 6.09 14.94
N PRO A 402 8.38 6.98 14.71
CA PRO A 402 8.51 7.64 13.41
C PRO A 402 8.64 6.64 12.26
N VAL A 403 7.97 6.92 11.15
CA VAL A 403 8.14 6.16 9.90
C VAL A 403 9.44 6.60 9.26
N LEU A 404 10.39 5.66 9.16
CA LEU A 404 11.68 5.89 8.51
C LEU A 404 11.66 5.27 7.12
N LEU A 405 11.51 6.10 6.11
CA LEU A 405 11.64 5.67 4.71
C LEU A 405 13.11 5.86 4.29
N ALA A 406 13.89 4.79 4.36
CA ALA A 406 15.35 4.80 4.21
C ALA A 406 15.89 5.41 2.90
N HIS A 407 15.06 5.49 1.86
CA HIS A 407 15.46 5.98 0.54
C HIS A 407 14.70 7.23 0.10
N SER A 408 13.80 7.76 0.93
CA SER A 408 13.15 9.04 0.62
C SER A 408 14.12 10.21 0.80
N SER A 409 14.00 11.23 -0.04
CA SER A 409 14.57 12.54 0.26
C SER A 409 14.01 13.02 1.60
N ARG A 410 14.82 13.69 2.42
CA ARG A 410 14.27 14.36 3.60
C ARG A 410 13.20 15.31 3.11
N SER A 411 11.98 15.16 3.63
CA SER A 411 10.90 16.05 3.28
C SER A 411 11.21 17.45 3.82
N GLU A 412 11.02 18.48 3.00
CA GLU A 412 11.21 19.89 3.38
C GLU A 412 10.13 20.36 4.38
N ASP A 413 9.02 19.61 4.47
CA ASP A 413 7.86 19.92 5.30
C ASP A 413 8.05 19.69 6.81
N GLN A 414 9.13 19.04 7.23
CA GLN A 414 9.46 18.69 8.62
C GLN A 414 8.36 17.92 9.37
N VAL A 415 7.30 17.46 8.70
CA VAL A 415 6.23 16.67 9.32
C VAL A 415 6.66 15.22 9.46
N ILE A 416 6.66 14.71 10.68
CA ILE A 416 7.04 13.33 10.98
C ILE A 416 5.79 12.47 10.97
N GLU A 417 5.77 11.46 10.11
CA GLU A 417 4.75 10.41 10.12
C GLU A 417 5.07 9.34 11.15
N TYR A 418 4.03 8.67 11.66
CA TYR A 418 4.19 7.65 12.69
C TYR A 418 3.48 6.36 12.32
N SER A 419 4.04 5.24 12.80
CA SER A 419 3.43 3.92 12.76
C SER A 419 3.45 3.27 14.13
N ASP A 420 2.48 2.40 14.40
CA ASP A 420 2.42 1.61 15.61
C ASP A 420 3.10 0.26 15.35
N ILE A 421 4.32 0.05 15.88
CA ILE A 421 5.06 -1.21 15.76
C ILE A 421 4.77 -2.12 16.94
N VAL A 422 4.57 -3.41 16.67
CA VAL A 422 4.41 -4.42 17.72
C VAL A 422 5.75 -4.64 18.44
N VAL A 423 5.75 -4.50 19.75
CA VAL A 423 6.93 -4.66 20.61
C VAL A 423 6.80 -5.82 21.61
N GLU A 424 5.63 -6.46 21.66
CA GLU A 424 5.36 -7.60 22.52
C GLU A 424 4.09 -8.32 22.07
N THR A 425 4.08 -9.64 22.21
CA THR A 425 2.89 -10.49 22.13
C THR A 425 2.93 -11.51 23.27
N LYS A 426 1.82 -12.20 23.51
CA LYS A 426 1.74 -13.24 24.54
C LYS A 426 2.77 -14.36 24.35
N THR A 427 3.13 -14.69 23.11
CA THR A 427 4.08 -15.76 22.77
C THR A 427 5.51 -15.25 22.54
N MET A 428 5.66 -13.94 22.36
CA MET A 428 6.96 -13.27 22.20
C MET A 428 7.03 -12.03 23.11
N PRO A 429 7.34 -12.22 24.42
CA PRO A 429 7.54 -11.10 25.37
C PRO A 429 8.62 -10.13 24.88
N GLY A 430 8.60 -8.90 25.40
CA GLY A 430 9.44 -7.82 24.90
C GLY A 430 10.94 -8.15 24.83
N ASP A 431 11.51 -8.90 25.80
CA ASP A 431 12.92 -9.31 25.72
C ASP A 431 13.18 -10.38 24.65
N ALA A 432 12.21 -11.28 24.42
CA ALA A 432 12.27 -12.23 23.32
C ALA A 432 12.19 -11.50 21.96
N LEU A 433 11.32 -10.46 21.84
CA LEU A 433 11.24 -9.66 20.62
C LEU A 433 12.54 -8.88 20.37
N LYS A 434 13.16 -8.30 21.40
CA LYS A 434 14.48 -7.64 21.27
C LYS A 434 15.54 -8.62 20.75
N ARG A 435 15.55 -9.84 21.28
CA ARG A 435 16.43 -10.90 20.79
C ARG A 435 16.13 -11.27 19.34
N THR A 436 14.85 -11.38 18.98
CA THR A 436 14.40 -11.62 17.60
C THR A 436 14.85 -10.51 16.67
N PHE A 437 14.73 -9.25 17.09
CA PHE A 437 15.19 -8.10 16.32
C PHE A 437 16.69 -8.16 16.08
N LEU A 438 17.49 -8.44 17.12
CA LEU A 438 18.94 -8.55 16.99
C LEU A 438 19.35 -9.72 16.07
N TYR A 439 18.67 -10.88 16.20
CA TYR A 439 18.89 -12.03 15.32
C TYR A 439 18.52 -11.67 13.86
N SER A 440 17.39 -11.01 13.65
CA SER A 440 16.96 -10.57 12.32
C SER A 440 17.96 -9.62 11.68
N TRP A 441 18.43 -8.64 12.44
CA TRP A 441 19.47 -7.71 12.00
C TRP A 441 20.78 -8.43 11.65
N THR A 442 21.20 -9.38 12.50
CA THR A 442 22.41 -10.19 12.29
C THR A 442 22.30 -10.98 10.97
N VAL A 443 21.18 -11.67 10.74
CA VAL A 443 20.97 -12.42 9.50
C VAL A 443 20.97 -11.49 8.29
N GLN A 444 20.26 -10.36 8.34
CA GLN A 444 20.20 -9.41 7.23
C GLN A 444 21.57 -8.79 6.94
N ALA A 445 22.31 -8.36 7.98
CA ALA A 445 23.61 -7.74 7.80
C ALA A 445 24.69 -8.76 7.35
N PHE A 446 24.75 -9.92 7.97
CA PHE A 446 25.84 -10.89 7.75
C PHE A 446 25.55 -11.87 6.62
N HIS A 447 24.30 -12.29 6.41
CA HIS A 447 23.93 -13.20 5.32
C HIS A 447 23.53 -12.45 4.06
N ASN A 448 22.48 -11.63 4.10
CA ASN A 448 21.95 -11.00 2.88
C ASN A 448 22.92 -10.00 2.24
N MET A 449 23.65 -9.22 3.06
CA MET A 449 24.68 -8.30 2.55
C MET A 449 26.00 -9.00 2.18
N GLY A 450 26.05 -10.33 2.34
CA GLY A 450 27.17 -11.16 1.90
C GLY A 450 28.40 -11.14 2.80
N LEU A 451 28.39 -10.47 3.97
CA LEU A 451 29.58 -10.34 4.83
C LEU A 451 30.11 -11.69 5.31
N THR A 452 29.23 -12.64 5.68
CA THR A 452 29.61 -13.99 6.11
C THR A 452 28.84 -15.10 5.40
N GLN A 453 28.10 -14.80 4.34
CA GLN A 453 27.25 -15.75 3.65
C GLN A 453 28.04 -17.00 3.21
N TYR A 454 29.13 -16.79 2.46
CA TYR A 454 29.95 -17.89 1.98
C TYR A 454 30.60 -18.70 3.10
N LEU A 455 30.96 -18.05 4.21
CA LEU A 455 31.50 -18.73 5.38
C LEU A 455 30.43 -19.61 6.04
N SER A 456 29.21 -19.13 6.20
CA SER A 456 28.09 -19.90 6.75
C SER A 456 27.72 -21.10 5.86
N LEU A 457 27.71 -20.92 4.54
CA LEU A 457 27.52 -22.00 3.55
C LEU A 457 28.64 -23.06 3.64
N PHE A 458 29.89 -22.63 3.72
CA PHE A 458 31.04 -23.53 3.89
C PHE A 458 30.92 -24.33 5.19
N TRP A 459 30.67 -23.68 6.32
CA TRP A 459 30.54 -24.36 7.61
C TRP A 459 29.36 -25.33 7.63
N ARG A 460 28.24 -24.94 7.02
CA ARG A 460 27.09 -25.85 6.86
C ARG A 460 27.46 -27.10 6.05
N SER A 461 28.08 -26.91 4.89
CA SER A 461 28.41 -28.00 3.97
C SER A 461 29.50 -28.94 4.50
N GLN A 462 30.54 -28.42 5.17
CA GLN A 462 31.69 -29.22 5.61
C GLN A 462 31.51 -29.80 7.02
N PHE A 463 30.85 -29.10 7.91
CA PHE A 463 30.76 -29.49 9.33
C PHE A 463 29.35 -29.72 9.85
N GLY A 464 28.33 -29.55 8.98
CA GLY A 464 26.93 -29.70 9.39
C GLY A 464 26.45 -28.64 10.38
N LEU A 465 27.18 -27.52 10.55
CA LEU A 465 26.81 -26.45 11.47
C LEU A 465 25.53 -25.77 11.02
N ARG A 466 24.52 -25.74 11.86
CA ARG A 466 23.23 -25.08 11.58
C ARG A 466 23.42 -23.59 11.39
N TYR A 467 22.72 -23.00 10.38
CA TYR A 467 22.73 -21.54 10.14
C TYR A 467 22.26 -20.75 11.38
N ARG A 468 21.21 -21.24 12.05
CA ARG A 468 20.72 -20.62 13.30
C ARG A 468 21.85 -20.49 14.33
N LEU A 469 22.55 -21.58 14.61
CA LEU A 469 23.64 -21.57 15.59
C LEU A 469 24.82 -20.67 15.16
N PHE A 470 25.11 -20.63 13.86
CA PHE A 470 26.15 -19.76 13.32
C PHE A 470 25.83 -18.28 13.59
N TYR A 471 24.60 -17.84 13.25
CA TYR A 471 24.19 -16.44 13.43
C TYR A 471 23.89 -16.08 14.91
N GLU A 472 23.39 -17.00 15.71
CA GLU A 472 23.26 -16.78 17.17
C GLU A 472 24.61 -16.58 17.87
N ARG A 473 25.69 -17.12 17.32
CA ARG A 473 27.05 -16.88 17.88
C ARG A 473 27.68 -15.57 17.40
N LEU A 474 27.19 -15.00 16.33
CA LEU A 474 27.61 -13.68 15.84
C LEU A 474 26.81 -12.54 16.49
N MET A 475 25.65 -12.85 17.05
CA MET A 475 24.78 -11.93 17.76
C MET A 475 25.34 -11.54 19.15
#